data_7ff8afda120d9f3706e929d3041b147d
#
_entry.id   7ff8afda120d9f3706e929d3041b147d
#
_cell.length_a   1.000
_cell.length_b   1.000
_cell.length_c   1.000
_cell.angle_alpha   90.00
_cell.angle_beta   90.00
_cell.angle_gamma   90.00
#
_symmetry.space_group_name_H-M   'P 1'
#
loop_
_entity.id
_entity.type
_entity.pdbx_description
1 polymer ?
#
loop_
_entity_poly.entity_id
_entity_poly.type
_entity_poly.pdbx_seq_one_letter_code
_entity_poly.pdbx_strand_id
1 'polypeptide(L)'
;MLETLKQADTWLLLWLNGHHSAFFDQLMYLVSGKWEWIPFYAVILGFIIYRFRWKAVWILLAVALMITLSDQLSNLLKSTVMRPRPCRDPEIGHLVHLVREHCGGAYGFVSAHAANSFALATFISMLYRRRWVIAGMVCWAILVSYSRIYLGVHYPGDILGGAMLGTLVAWILYLILKRLPFSGIRVSDQNRPPSTSLQNPTA
;
A
#
# COMPACT_ATOMS: atom_id res chain seq x y z
N MET A 1 -13.83 20.76 15.49
CA MET A 1 -13.63 19.89 14.31
C MET A 1 -12.35 19.01 14.43
N LEU A 2 -11.15 19.55 14.68
CA LEU A 2 -9.94 18.74 14.83
C LEU A 2 -10.01 17.78 16.02
N GLU A 3 -10.47 18.25 17.18
CA GLU A 3 -10.66 17.41 18.38
C GLU A 3 -11.72 16.32 18.16
N THR A 4 -12.80 16.61 17.45
CA THR A 4 -13.81 15.60 17.10
C THR A 4 -13.24 14.50 16.22
N LEU A 5 -12.36 14.85 15.26
CA LEU A 5 -11.66 13.86 14.42
C LEU A 5 -10.69 13.00 15.22
N LYS A 6 -9.94 13.60 16.16
CA LYS A 6 -9.06 12.84 17.06
C LYS A 6 -9.83 11.87 17.94
N GLN A 7 -10.94 12.33 18.52
CA GLN A 7 -11.81 11.48 19.34
C GLN A 7 -12.40 10.31 18.54
N ALA A 8 -12.87 10.58 17.33
CA ALA A 8 -13.39 9.53 16.44
C ALA A 8 -12.28 8.51 16.05
N ASP A 9 -11.06 8.99 15.76
CA ASP A 9 -9.91 8.15 15.41
C ASP A 9 -9.49 7.26 16.60
N THR A 10 -9.46 7.83 17.80
CA THR A 10 -9.17 7.10 19.04
C THR A 10 -10.27 6.09 19.37
N TRP A 11 -11.54 6.48 19.26
CA TRP A 11 -12.66 5.58 19.49
C TRP A 11 -12.64 4.39 18.53
N LEU A 12 -12.42 4.64 17.23
CA LEU A 12 -12.35 3.60 16.22
C LEU A 12 -11.16 2.67 16.45
N LEU A 13 -10.00 3.22 16.85
CA LEU A 13 -8.85 2.41 17.24
C LEU A 13 -9.22 1.46 18.37
N LEU A 14 -9.71 1.98 19.51
CA LEU A 14 -10.01 1.18 20.70
C LEU A 14 -11.09 0.13 20.41
N TRP A 15 -12.09 0.48 19.59
CA TRP A 15 -13.11 -0.48 19.17
C TRP A 15 -12.53 -1.62 18.33
N LEU A 16 -11.70 -1.33 17.33
CA LEU A 16 -11.07 -2.35 16.46
C LEU A 16 -10.05 -3.19 17.22
N ASN A 17 -9.19 -2.55 18.01
CA ASN A 17 -8.13 -3.18 18.76
C ASN A 17 -8.64 -3.99 19.98
N GLY A 18 -9.78 -3.59 20.54
CA GLY A 18 -10.43 -4.31 21.64
C GLY A 18 -11.01 -5.68 21.26
N HIS A 19 -11.24 -5.94 19.96
CA HIS A 19 -11.67 -7.24 19.46
C HIS A 19 -10.46 -8.13 19.13
N HIS A 20 -9.83 -8.70 20.14
CA HIS A 20 -8.61 -9.48 20.00
C HIS A 20 -8.75 -10.91 20.56
N SER A 21 -7.90 -11.82 20.10
CA SER A 21 -7.77 -13.18 20.63
C SER A 21 -6.38 -13.74 20.34
N ALA A 22 -5.94 -14.74 21.12
CA ALA A 22 -4.61 -15.33 20.96
C ALA A 22 -4.32 -15.88 19.56
N PHE A 23 -5.33 -16.38 18.86
CA PHE A 23 -5.21 -16.83 17.48
C PHE A 23 -4.98 -15.65 16.53
N PHE A 24 -5.79 -14.59 16.63
CA PHE A 24 -5.64 -13.41 15.79
C PHE A 24 -4.39 -12.60 16.11
N ASP A 25 -3.90 -12.62 17.34
CA ASP A 25 -2.63 -11.99 17.72
C ASP A 25 -1.46 -12.58 16.91
N GLN A 26 -1.39 -13.91 16.82
CA GLN A 26 -0.39 -14.58 16.01
C GLN A 26 -0.57 -14.31 14.53
N LEU A 27 -1.80 -14.43 14.03
CA LEU A 27 -2.11 -14.19 12.62
C LEU A 27 -1.77 -12.76 12.20
N MET A 28 -2.22 -11.75 12.94
CA MET A 28 -1.98 -10.34 12.59
C MET A 28 -0.52 -9.95 12.77
N TYR A 29 0.19 -10.58 13.71
CA TYR A 29 1.63 -10.42 13.82
C TYR A 29 2.36 -10.94 12.56
N LEU A 30 2.00 -12.12 12.07
CA LEU A 30 2.54 -12.67 10.81
C LEU A 30 2.16 -11.78 9.60
N VAL A 31 0.90 -11.38 9.49
CA VAL A 31 0.43 -10.49 8.41
C VAL A 31 1.19 -9.16 8.39
N SER A 32 1.54 -8.64 9.56
CA SER A 32 2.32 -7.39 9.70
C SER A 32 3.80 -7.57 9.41
N GLY A 33 4.31 -8.78 9.38
CA GLY A 33 5.71 -9.09 9.13
C GLY A 33 6.14 -8.74 7.71
N LYS A 34 7.45 -8.62 7.51
CA LYS A 34 8.03 -8.31 6.19
C LYS A 34 8.45 -9.58 5.46
N TRP A 35 8.95 -10.54 6.20
CA TRP A 35 9.54 -11.77 5.66
C TRP A 35 8.47 -12.76 5.16
N GLU A 36 7.31 -12.73 5.78
CA GLU A 36 6.18 -13.59 5.48
C GLU A 36 5.61 -13.34 4.07
N TRP A 37 5.82 -12.13 3.56
CA TRP A 37 5.36 -11.74 2.23
C TRP A 37 6.37 -11.97 1.10
N ILE A 38 7.58 -12.52 1.40
CA ILE A 38 8.59 -12.84 0.37
C ILE A 38 8.02 -13.74 -0.75
N PRO A 39 7.28 -14.83 -0.45
CA PRO A 39 6.71 -15.66 -1.53
C PRO A 39 5.74 -14.89 -2.42
N PHE A 40 4.93 -14.01 -1.82
CA PHE A 40 4.00 -13.15 -2.56
C PHE A 40 4.74 -12.15 -3.47
N TYR A 41 5.80 -11.52 -2.96
CA TYR A 41 6.62 -10.61 -3.77
C TYR A 41 7.35 -11.36 -4.89
N ALA A 42 7.81 -12.58 -4.65
CA ALA A 42 8.44 -13.42 -5.66
C ALA A 42 7.46 -13.78 -6.79
N VAL A 43 6.19 -14.05 -6.47
CA VAL A 43 5.14 -14.28 -7.46
C VAL A 43 4.91 -13.03 -8.31
N ILE A 44 4.76 -11.86 -7.69
CA ILE A 44 4.60 -10.59 -8.41
C ILE A 44 5.80 -10.34 -9.33
N LEU A 45 7.02 -10.52 -8.82
CA LEU A 45 8.26 -10.38 -9.57
C LEU A 45 8.29 -11.32 -10.78
N GLY A 46 7.96 -12.59 -10.58
CA GLY A 46 7.88 -13.59 -11.65
C GLY A 46 6.89 -13.19 -12.74
N PHE A 47 5.71 -12.71 -12.36
CA PHE A 47 4.71 -12.21 -13.32
C PHE A 47 5.20 -10.97 -14.09
N ILE A 48 5.88 -10.03 -13.43
CA ILE A 48 6.46 -8.86 -14.09
C ILE A 48 7.51 -9.30 -15.11
N ILE A 49 8.45 -10.17 -14.73
CA ILE A 49 9.51 -10.67 -15.61
C ILE A 49 8.89 -11.44 -16.79
N TYR A 50 7.98 -12.35 -16.53
CA TYR A 50 7.30 -13.14 -17.57
C TYR A 50 6.58 -12.24 -18.58
N ARG A 51 5.84 -11.24 -18.12
CA ARG A 51 4.99 -10.37 -18.97
C ARG A 51 5.79 -9.31 -19.73
N PHE A 52 6.82 -8.73 -19.10
CA PHE A 52 7.52 -7.56 -19.64
C PHE A 52 8.94 -7.88 -20.14
N ARG A 53 9.45 -9.12 -19.86
CA ARG A 53 10.77 -9.59 -20.32
C ARG A 53 11.86 -8.62 -19.86
N TRP A 54 12.79 -8.25 -20.74
CA TRP A 54 13.87 -7.32 -20.41
C TRP A 54 13.39 -5.92 -19.94
N LYS A 55 12.19 -5.50 -20.36
CA LYS A 55 11.59 -4.23 -19.91
C LYS A 55 11.17 -4.25 -18.43
N ALA A 56 11.12 -5.43 -17.81
CA ALA A 56 10.86 -5.60 -16.38
C ALA A 56 11.88 -4.81 -15.54
N VAL A 57 13.11 -4.63 -16.00
CA VAL A 57 14.14 -3.86 -15.29
C VAL A 57 13.65 -2.44 -14.95
N TRP A 58 13.03 -1.74 -15.90
CA TRP A 58 12.52 -0.40 -15.68
C TRP A 58 11.34 -0.35 -14.69
N ILE A 59 10.50 -1.37 -14.74
CA ILE A 59 9.38 -1.53 -13.79
C ILE A 59 9.93 -1.77 -12.39
N LEU A 60 10.92 -2.63 -12.24
CA LEU A 60 11.53 -2.95 -10.95
C LEU A 60 12.29 -1.76 -10.36
N LEU A 61 12.99 -0.99 -11.18
CA LEU A 61 13.62 0.27 -10.76
C LEU A 61 12.58 1.29 -10.29
N ALA A 62 11.44 1.39 -10.99
CA ALA A 62 10.34 2.26 -10.57
C ALA A 62 9.72 1.79 -9.26
N VAL A 63 9.54 0.48 -9.05
CA VAL A 63 9.05 -0.07 -7.78
C VAL A 63 10.04 0.20 -6.64
N ALA A 64 11.35 -0.01 -6.85
CA ALA A 64 12.37 0.28 -5.86
C ALA A 64 12.36 1.77 -5.46
N LEU A 65 12.32 2.66 -6.46
CA LEU A 65 12.22 4.11 -6.23
C LEU A 65 10.93 4.48 -5.48
N MET A 66 9.81 3.86 -5.87
CA MET A 66 8.50 4.08 -5.24
C MET A 66 8.52 3.74 -3.75
N ILE A 67 9.04 2.57 -3.38
CA ILE A 67 9.13 2.15 -1.98
C ILE A 67 10.07 3.08 -1.21
N THR A 68 11.23 3.42 -1.78
CA THR A 68 12.17 4.36 -1.17
C THR A 68 11.52 5.72 -0.90
N LEU A 69 10.82 6.29 -1.89
CA LEU A 69 10.13 7.58 -1.73
C LEU A 69 9.01 7.50 -0.68
N SER A 70 8.21 6.42 -0.71
CA SER A 70 7.15 6.21 0.28
C SER A 70 7.70 6.12 1.70
N ASP A 71 8.82 5.42 1.91
CA ASP A 71 9.47 5.31 3.23
C ASP A 71 10.06 6.66 3.66
N GLN A 72 10.78 7.36 2.80
CA GLN A 72 11.40 8.65 3.14
C GLN A 72 10.35 9.72 3.46
N LEU A 73 9.29 9.81 2.65
CA LEU A 73 8.19 10.75 2.90
C LEU A 73 7.43 10.38 4.18
N SER A 74 7.19 9.08 4.44
CA SER A 74 6.58 8.63 5.69
C SER A 74 7.43 9.00 6.90
N ASN A 75 8.75 8.86 6.82
CA ASN A 75 9.66 9.22 7.91
C ASN A 75 9.74 10.73 8.11
N LEU A 76 9.73 11.51 7.03
CA LEU A 76 9.66 12.97 7.09
C LEU A 76 8.38 13.43 7.79
N LEU A 77 7.23 12.86 7.43
CA LEU A 77 5.95 13.19 8.05
C LEU A 77 5.93 12.80 9.53
N LYS A 78 6.52 11.67 9.93
CA LYS A 78 6.64 11.28 11.34
C LYS A 78 7.45 12.29 12.15
N SER A 79 8.58 12.76 11.61
CA SER A 79 9.43 13.73 12.29
C SER A 79 8.85 15.15 12.34
N THR A 80 7.95 15.47 11.40
CA THR A 80 7.30 16.79 11.32
C THR A 80 6.03 16.85 12.16
N VAL A 81 5.16 15.84 12.03
CA VAL A 81 3.85 15.81 12.73
C VAL A 81 4.01 15.40 14.19
N MET A 82 4.99 14.54 14.50
CA MET A 82 5.32 14.03 15.83
C MET A 82 4.13 13.48 16.63
N ARG A 83 3.12 12.91 15.93
CA ARG A 83 1.98 12.27 16.57
C ARG A 83 2.45 10.99 17.26
N PRO A 84 2.26 10.84 18.60
CA PRO A 84 2.61 9.62 19.30
C PRO A 84 1.84 8.41 18.76
N ARG A 85 2.40 7.22 18.85
CA ARG A 85 1.66 5.98 18.55
C ARG A 85 0.64 5.69 19.64
N PRO A 86 -0.45 4.95 19.34
CA PRO A 86 -1.45 4.59 20.34
C PRO A 86 -0.85 3.97 21.62
N CYS A 87 0.07 3.02 21.45
CA CYS A 87 0.78 2.34 22.52
C CYS A 87 1.74 3.23 23.35
N ARG A 88 2.00 4.46 22.91
CA ARG A 88 2.83 5.46 23.61
C ARG A 88 2.05 6.73 23.96
N ASP A 89 0.77 6.72 23.68
CA ASP A 89 -0.10 7.84 24.02
C ASP A 89 -0.35 7.86 25.53
N PRO A 90 -0.07 8.98 26.24
CA PRO A 90 -0.20 9.06 27.69
C PRO A 90 -1.63 8.82 28.20
N GLU A 91 -2.65 9.16 27.39
CA GLU A 91 -4.05 9.07 27.80
C GLU A 91 -4.63 7.68 27.57
N ILE A 92 -4.30 7.04 26.45
CA ILE A 92 -4.95 5.79 26.03
C ILE A 92 -4.02 4.59 25.96
N GLY A 93 -2.70 4.78 26.08
CA GLY A 93 -1.73 3.69 25.90
C GLY A 93 -1.98 2.47 26.80
N HIS A 94 -2.51 2.69 28.00
CA HIS A 94 -2.89 1.64 28.95
C HIS A 94 -4.16 0.86 28.55
N LEU A 95 -4.96 1.38 27.62
CA LEU A 95 -6.17 0.74 27.08
C LEU A 95 -5.90 -0.05 25.79
N VAL A 96 -4.73 0.13 25.19
CA VAL A 96 -4.39 -0.46 23.90
C VAL A 96 -3.86 -1.89 24.08
N HIS A 97 -4.52 -2.85 23.43
CA HIS A 97 -3.98 -4.21 23.32
C HIS A 97 -2.73 -4.21 22.42
N LEU A 98 -1.59 -4.45 23.00
CA LEU A 98 -0.29 -4.45 22.34
C LEU A 98 0.25 -5.89 22.22
N VAL A 99 0.34 -6.39 20.99
CA VAL A 99 0.82 -7.74 20.74
C VAL A 99 2.36 -7.79 20.86
N ARG A 100 2.88 -8.71 21.68
CA ARG A 100 4.31 -8.93 21.94
C ARG A 100 5.04 -7.70 22.47
N GLU A 101 4.35 -6.78 23.12
CA GLU A 101 4.92 -5.57 23.73
C GLU A 101 5.79 -4.71 22.78
N HIS A 102 5.61 -4.89 21.48
CA HIS A 102 6.42 -4.22 20.45
C HIS A 102 5.70 -3.01 19.85
N CYS A 103 5.93 -1.85 20.43
CA CYS A 103 5.32 -0.59 19.97
C CYS A 103 6.03 0.05 18.76
N GLY A 104 7.32 -0.23 18.55
CA GLY A 104 8.13 0.40 17.51
C GLY A 104 8.62 1.80 17.87
N GLY A 105 8.82 2.68 16.87
CA GLY A 105 9.32 4.05 17.09
C GLY A 105 8.32 4.97 17.77
N ALA A 106 8.76 6.19 18.14
CA ALA A 106 7.96 7.14 18.91
C ALA A 106 6.69 7.63 18.18
N TYR A 107 6.82 7.95 16.89
CA TYR A 107 5.77 8.61 16.13
C TYR A 107 5.09 7.69 15.11
N GLY A 108 3.78 7.91 14.91
CA GLY A 108 2.90 7.04 14.09
C GLY A 108 2.50 7.62 12.74
N PHE A 109 2.29 8.92 12.63
CA PHE A 109 1.71 9.54 11.43
C PHE A 109 2.78 9.86 10.38
N VAL A 110 2.70 9.32 9.18
CA VAL A 110 1.78 8.32 8.62
C VAL A 110 2.33 6.91 8.76
N SER A 111 1.49 5.88 8.59
CA SER A 111 1.93 4.48 8.60
C SER A 111 2.72 4.13 7.33
N ALA A 112 4.01 3.83 7.48
CA ALA A 112 4.85 3.38 6.35
C ALA A 112 4.41 2.02 5.78
N HIS A 113 3.87 1.11 6.61
CA HIS A 113 3.30 -0.14 6.12
C HIS A 113 2.11 0.11 5.19
N ALA A 114 1.19 1.01 5.57
CA ALA A 114 0.08 1.39 4.72
C ALA A 114 0.57 2.10 3.44
N ALA A 115 1.52 3.03 3.55
CA ALA A 115 2.08 3.73 2.40
C ALA A 115 2.68 2.74 1.39
N ASN A 116 3.55 1.82 1.82
CA ASN A 116 4.20 0.86 0.95
C ASN A 116 3.24 -0.17 0.35
N SER A 117 2.31 -0.70 1.14
CA SER A 117 1.34 -1.68 0.64
C SER A 117 0.36 -1.06 -0.35
N PHE A 118 -0.16 0.14 -0.09
CA PHE A 118 -1.04 0.84 -1.03
C PHE A 118 -0.29 1.36 -2.26
N ALA A 119 0.99 1.76 -2.13
CA ALA A 119 1.82 2.09 -3.27
C ALA A 119 1.97 0.90 -4.21
N LEU A 120 2.37 -0.27 -3.68
CA LEU A 120 2.52 -1.48 -4.47
C LEU A 120 1.18 -1.92 -5.07
N ALA A 121 0.11 -1.91 -4.29
CA ALA A 121 -1.23 -2.28 -4.76
C ALA A 121 -1.69 -1.39 -5.92
N THR A 122 -1.54 -0.08 -5.78
CA THR A 122 -1.90 0.89 -6.83
C THR A 122 -1.06 0.69 -8.09
N PHE A 123 0.26 0.59 -7.94
CA PHE A 123 1.17 0.45 -9.07
C PHE A 123 0.88 -0.82 -9.88
N ILE A 124 0.75 -1.97 -9.22
CA ILE A 124 0.43 -3.27 -9.86
C ILE A 124 -0.97 -3.24 -10.48
N SER A 125 -1.95 -2.64 -9.82
CA SER A 125 -3.30 -2.49 -10.35
C SER A 125 -3.33 -1.66 -11.64
N MET A 126 -2.55 -0.58 -11.69
CA MET A 126 -2.42 0.25 -12.89
C MET A 126 -1.65 -0.45 -14.01
N LEU A 127 -0.69 -1.32 -13.66
CA LEU A 127 0.13 -2.06 -14.61
C LEU A 127 -0.67 -3.16 -15.33
N TYR A 128 -1.48 -3.91 -14.59
CA TYR A 128 -2.20 -5.07 -15.12
C TYR A 128 -3.65 -4.78 -15.53
N ARG A 129 -4.32 -3.81 -14.92
CA ARG A 129 -5.70 -3.37 -15.22
C ARG A 129 -6.75 -4.48 -15.25
N ARG A 130 -6.52 -5.57 -14.53
CA ARG A 130 -7.44 -6.68 -14.41
C ARG A 130 -8.16 -6.60 -13.06
N ARG A 131 -9.52 -6.70 -13.07
CA ARG A 131 -10.33 -6.57 -11.84
C ARG A 131 -9.86 -7.49 -10.72
N TRP A 132 -9.46 -8.70 -11.04
CA TRP A 132 -8.97 -9.67 -10.05
C TRP A 132 -7.65 -9.24 -9.40
N VAL A 133 -6.73 -8.70 -10.19
CA VAL A 133 -5.47 -8.15 -9.68
C VAL A 133 -5.75 -6.95 -8.78
N ILE A 134 -6.64 -6.04 -9.22
CA ILE A 134 -7.03 -4.87 -8.44
C ILE A 134 -7.63 -5.31 -7.09
N ALA A 135 -8.63 -6.19 -7.13
CA ALA A 135 -9.27 -6.68 -5.92
C ALA A 135 -8.28 -7.37 -4.97
N GLY A 136 -7.45 -8.30 -5.49
CA GLY A 136 -6.46 -9.01 -4.68
C GLY A 136 -5.42 -8.07 -4.06
N MET A 137 -4.88 -7.12 -4.82
CA MET A 137 -3.89 -6.16 -4.33
C MET A 137 -4.48 -5.19 -3.29
N VAL A 138 -5.71 -4.71 -3.51
CA VAL A 138 -6.40 -3.84 -2.55
C VAL A 138 -6.74 -4.60 -1.27
N CYS A 139 -7.28 -5.82 -1.36
CA CYS A 139 -7.54 -6.65 -0.19
C CYS A 139 -6.27 -6.93 0.61
N TRP A 140 -5.17 -7.26 -0.07
CA TRP A 140 -3.87 -7.44 0.58
C TRP A 140 -3.39 -6.17 1.30
N ALA A 141 -3.45 -5.01 0.65
CA ALA A 141 -3.03 -3.75 1.25
C ALA A 141 -3.88 -3.36 2.47
N ILE A 142 -5.21 -3.60 2.40
CA ILE A 142 -6.13 -3.40 3.53
C ILE A 142 -5.76 -4.34 4.68
N LEU A 143 -5.52 -5.63 4.40
CA LEU A 143 -5.17 -6.62 5.42
C LEU A 143 -3.87 -6.27 6.15
N VAL A 144 -2.80 -5.92 5.40
CA VAL A 144 -1.53 -5.47 5.99
C VAL A 144 -1.73 -4.19 6.81
N SER A 145 -2.53 -3.26 6.32
CA SER A 145 -2.80 -1.99 7.02
C SER A 145 -3.64 -2.21 8.29
N TYR A 146 -4.68 -3.04 8.20
CA TYR A 146 -5.51 -3.40 9.35
C TYR A 146 -4.70 -4.08 10.46
N SER A 147 -3.73 -4.94 10.09
CA SER A 147 -2.87 -5.59 11.08
C SER A 147 -2.14 -4.56 11.97
N ARG A 148 -1.85 -3.35 11.47
CA ARG A 148 -1.18 -2.30 12.26
C ARG A 148 -2.10 -1.67 13.31
N ILE A 149 -3.41 -1.57 13.02
CA ILE A 149 -4.42 -1.13 13.99
C ILE A 149 -4.60 -2.23 15.05
N TYR A 150 -4.77 -3.46 14.60
CA TYR A 150 -4.93 -4.62 15.46
C TYR A 150 -3.78 -4.77 16.47
N LEU A 151 -2.54 -4.60 15.99
CA LEU A 151 -1.33 -4.65 16.84
C LEU A 151 -1.17 -3.43 17.78
N GLY A 152 -2.07 -2.45 17.76
CA GLY A 152 -2.05 -1.29 18.65
C GLY A 152 -0.96 -0.25 18.32
N VAL A 153 -0.37 -0.28 17.13
CA VAL A 153 0.79 0.55 16.78
C VAL A 153 0.50 1.74 15.87
N HIS A 154 -0.71 1.81 15.29
CA HIS A 154 -1.16 2.93 14.44
C HIS A 154 -2.63 3.23 14.63
N TYR A 155 -2.99 4.50 14.59
CA TYR A 155 -4.37 4.94 14.49
C TYR A 155 -4.94 4.69 13.08
N PRO A 156 -6.27 4.53 12.92
CA PRO A 156 -6.91 4.49 11.60
C PRO A 156 -6.53 5.68 10.70
N GLY A 157 -6.43 6.89 11.27
CA GLY A 157 -5.99 8.10 10.57
C GLY A 157 -4.56 7.99 10.03
N ASP A 158 -3.64 7.32 10.74
CA ASP A 158 -2.28 7.07 10.26
C ASP A 158 -2.27 6.14 9.04
N ILE A 159 -3.19 5.17 9.02
CA ILE A 159 -3.39 4.23 7.91
C ILE A 159 -3.94 4.95 6.68
N LEU A 160 -4.98 5.78 6.86
CA LEU A 160 -5.58 6.56 5.77
C LEU A 160 -4.54 7.51 5.16
N GLY A 161 -3.81 8.25 6.00
CA GLY A 161 -2.73 9.13 5.52
C GLY A 161 -1.64 8.36 4.76
N GLY A 162 -1.24 7.19 5.26
CA GLY A 162 -0.28 6.32 4.57
C GLY A 162 -0.80 5.80 3.24
N ALA A 163 -2.04 5.33 3.20
CA ALA A 163 -2.69 4.85 1.98
C ALA A 163 -2.76 5.94 0.90
N MET A 164 -3.14 7.16 1.28
CA MET A 164 -3.17 8.31 0.36
C MET A 164 -1.78 8.65 -0.16
N LEU A 165 -0.78 8.71 0.72
CA LEU A 165 0.61 8.98 0.34
C LEU A 165 1.13 7.92 -0.64
N GLY A 166 1.00 6.65 -0.32
CA GLY A 166 1.48 5.55 -1.15
C GLY A 166 0.78 5.51 -2.51
N THR A 167 -0.53 5.69 -2.54
CA THR A 167 -1.32 5.76 -3.78
C THR A 167 -0.86 6.91 -4.66
N LEU A 168 -0.63 8.09 -4.10
CA LEU A 168 -0.17 9.27 -4.84
C LEU A 168 1.23 9.06 -5.44
N VAL A 169 2.18 8.56 -4.64
CA VAL A 169 3.55 8.26 -5.11
C VAL A 169 3.52 7.24 -6.24
N ALA A 170 2.76 6.16 -6.09
CA ALA A 170 2.61 5.13 -7.12
C ALA A 170 1.99 5.68 -8.40
N TRP A 171 0.96 6.49 -8.29
CA TRP A 171 0.28 7.11 -9.43
C TRP A 171 1.22 8.02 -10.23
N ILE A 172 1.96 8.88 -9.55
CA ILE A 172 2.94 9.77 -10.18
C ILE A 172 4.02 8.97 -10.90
N LEU A 173 4.64 8.00 -10.22
CA LEU A 173 5.71 7.20 -10.82
C LEU A 173 5.22 6.34 -11.98
N TYR A 174 4.00 5.80 -11.90
CA TYR A 174 3.40 5.09 -13.02
C TYR A 174 3.22 6.01 -14.25
N LEU A 175 2.74 7.24 -14.04
CA LEU A 175 2.56 8.20 -15.15
C LEU A 175 3.91 8.60 -15.77
N ILE A 176 4.96 8.78 -14.97
CA ILE A 176 6.31 9.04 -15.45
C ILE A 176 6.81 7.84 -16.27
N LEU A 177 6.75 6.64 -15.70
CA LEU A 177 7.21 5.42 -16.35
C LEU A 177 6.49 5.16 -17.67
N LYS A 178 5.17 5.41 -17.73
CA LYS A 178 4.36 5.27 -18.95
C LYS A 178 4.81 6.18 -20.09
N ARG A 179 5.39 7.35 -19.79
CA ARG A 179 5.87 8.31 -20.80
C ARG A 179 7.24 7.95 -21.35
N LEU A 180 8.00 7.08 -20.66
CA LEU A 180 9.33 6.70 -21.12
C LEU A 180 9.24 5.74 -22.31
N PRO A 181 9.95 6.02 -23.42
CA PRO A 181 9.82 5.25 -24.67
C PRO A 181 10.27 3.78 -24.54
N PHE A 182 11.14 3.49 -23.59
CA PHE A 182 11.69 2.16 -23.35
C PHE A 182 10.91 1.33 -22.30
N SER A 183 9.95 1.92 -21.60
CA SER A 183 9.20 1.21 -20.54
C SER A 183 8.32 0.08 -21.07
N GLY A 184 7.91 0.17 -22.34
CA GLY A 184 7.04 -0.82 -22.97
C GLY A 184 5.63 -0.89 -22.37
N ILE A 185 5.29 0.01 -21.45
CA ILE A 185 3.95 0.17 -20.89
C ILE A 185 3.09 0.97 -21.89
N ARG A 186 3.02 0.50 -23.14
CA ARG A 186 1.95 0.93 -24.01
C ARG A 186 0.68 0.22 -23.53
N VAL A 187 -0.30 0.98 -23.13
CA VAL A 187 -1.67 0.48 -23.04
C VAL A 187 -2.00 0.00 -24.44
N SER A 188 -1.98 -1.32 -24.68
CA SER A 188 -2.60 -1.87 -25.85
C SER A 188 -4.06 -1.45 -25.74
N ASP A 189 -4.50 -0.62 -26.67
CA ASP A 189 -5.88 -0.24 -26.86
C ASP A 189 -6.61 -1.49 -27.41
N GLN A 190 -6.86 -2.45 -26.49
CA GLN A 190 -7.51 -3.73 -26.83
C GLN A 190 -8.98 -3.54 -27.21
N ASN A 191 -9.46 -2.29 -27.26
CA ASN A 191 -10.81 -1.92 -27.68
C ASN A 191 -10.85 -1.17 -29.02
N ARG A 192 -9.77 -1.15 -29.81
CA ARG A 192 -9.88 -0.67 -31.17
C ARG A 192 -10.49 -1.79 -32.01
N PRO A 193 -11.71 -1.65 -32.53
CA PRO A 193 -12.24 -2.61 -33.51
C PRO A 193 -11.26 -2.69 -34.70
N PRO A 194 -11.09 -3.86 -35.30
CA PRO A 194 -10.25 -3.98 -36.48
C PRO A 194 -10.72 -2.94 -37.52
N SER A 195 -9.77 -2.13 -37.98
CA SER A 195 -10.06 -1.20 -39.09
C SER A 195 -10.57 -2.03 -40.25
N THR A 196 -11.84 -1.91 -40.52
CA THR A 196 -12.45 -2.39 -41.76
C THR A 196 -11.71 -1.66 -42.89
N SER A 197 -10.77 -2.35 -43.52
CA SER A 197 -10.23 -1.95 -44.81
C SER A 197 -11.40 -1.95 -45.77
N LEU A 198 -11.92 -0.79 -46.08
CA LEU A 198 -12.80 -0.59 -47.26
C LEU A 198 -11.99 -1.04 -48.47
N GLN A 199 -12.22 -2.29 -48.89
CA GLN A 199 -11.85 -2.72 -50.22
C GLN A 199 -12.69 -1.89 -51.19
N ASN A 200 -12.03 -0.98 -51.91
CA ASN A 200 -12.62 -0.31 -53.05
C ASN A 200 -12.95 -1.37 -54.12
N PRO A 201 -14.19 -1.52 -54.54
CA PRO A 201 -14.48 -2.27 -55.75
C PRO A 201 -14.22 -1.32 -56.92
N THR A 202 -13.04 -1.42 -57.51
CA THR A 202 -12.85 -0.89 -58.88
C THR A 202 -13.37 -1.90 -59.87
N ALA A 203 -14.27 -1.43 -60.65
CA ALA A 203 -14.94 -2.04 -61.82
C ALA A 203 -14.00 -2.65 -62.84
#